data_f8e3b718221e0bc0cd33d55bda3c5b3b
#
_entry.id   f8e3b718221e0bc0cd33d55bda3c5b3b
#
_cell.length_a   1.000
_cell.length_b   1.000
_cell.length_c   1.000
_cell.angle_alpha   90.00
_cell.angle_beta   90.00
_cell.angle_gamma   90.00
#
_symmetry.space_group_name_H-M   'P 1'
#
loop_
_entity.id
_entity.type
_entity.pdbx_description
1 polymer ?
#
loop_
_entity_poly.entity_id
_entity_poly.type
_entity_poly.pdbx_seq_one_letter_code
_entity_poly.pdbx_strand_id
1 'polypeptide(L)'
;MHSTRSITALAAAVVLAAFALAGCGPSPDPMPVPTASASPSLTAGAEQLPDQVPEYRPDGTATQNELYFTWVLQQYRAGNGMGTADALVATVVGAGFPVGALEVTPEFTAIGLQADSIVISVNVQGECLIGQVFGDHEVTMIAPVLATGKCLVGETHFIQT
;
A
#
# COMPACT_ATOMS: atom_id res chain seq x y z
N MET A 1 11.35 -63.81 -38.84
CA MET A 1 11.55 -64.45 -37.56
C MET A 1 10.73 -63.66 -36.56
N HIS A 2 9.50 -64.06 -36.30
CA HIS A 2 8.98 -64.77 -35.11
C HIS A 2 9.37 -63.98 -33.82
N SER A 3 8.48 -63.44 -33.02
CA SER A 3 7.53 -64.15 -32.21
C SER A 3 6.51 -63.16 -31.59
N THR A 4 5.29 -63.34 -31.82
CA THR A 4 4.04 -63.44 -31.09
C THR A 4 4.11 -63.63 -29.57
N ARG A 5 3.03 -63.13 -28.92
CA ARG A 5 2.42 -63.49 -27.60
C ARG A 5 2.69 -62.40 -26.52
N SER A 6 1.73 -61.98 -25.73
CA SER A 6 0.40 -62.54 -25.40
C SER A 6 -0.47 -61.43 -24.80
N ILE A 7 -1.72 -61.52 -25.12
CA ILE A 7 -2.86 -60.85 -24.53
C ILE A 7 -3.06 -61.41 -23.10
N THR A 8 -3.16 -60.59 -22.10
CA THR A 8 -3.88 -60.95 -20.85
C THR A 8 -4.73 -59.78 -20.41
N ALA A 9 -5.99 -59.92 -20.65
CA ALA A 9 -7.05 -59.11 -20.07
C ALA A 9 -7.16 -59.48 -18.59
N LEU A 10 -7.23 -58.52 -17.70
CA LEU A 10 -7.79 -58.67 -16.36
C LEU A 10 -8.66 -57.48 -16.05
N ALA A 11 -9.92 -57.73 -16.08
CA ALA A 11 -10.96 -56.88 -15.54
C ALA A 11 -10.88 -56.95 -14.03
N ALA A 12 -10.93 -55.82 -13.33
CA ALA A 12 -11.31 -55.78 -11.91
C ALA A 12 -11.75 -54.42 -11.48
N ALA A 13 -13.03 -54.32 -11.23
CA ALA A 13 -13.68 -53.65 -10.11
C ALA A 13 -13.56 -52.13 -9.94
N VAL A 14 -14.60 -51.47 -10.45
CA VAL A 14 -15.09 -50.19 -9.97
C VAL A 14 -15.55 -50.35 -8.52
N VAL A 15 -14.82 -49.76 -7.59
CA VAL A 15 -15.30 -49.52 -6.24
C VAL A 15 -15.66 -48.06 -6.13
N LEU A 16 -16.94 -47.74 -6.27
CA LEU A 16 -17.54 -46.50 -5.88
C LEU A 16 -17.53 -46.41 -4.35
N ALA A 17 -16.59 -45.70 -3.76
CA ALA A 17 -16.65 -45.27 -2.38
C ALA A 17 -17.43 -43.94 -2.34
N ALA A 18 -18.73 -44.02 -2.06
CA ALA A 18 -19.56 -42.88 -1.71
C ALA A 18 -19.15 -42.42 -0.30
N PHE A 19 -18.37 -41.35 -0.19
CA PHE A 19 -18.19 -40.64 1.06
C PHE A 19 -19.39 -39.75 1.31
N ALA A 20 -20.33 -40.22 2.11
CA ALA A 20 -21.34 -39.40 2.72
C ALA A 20 -20.68 -38.52 3.79
N LEU A 21 -20.44 -37.24 3.48
CA LEU A 21 -20.12 -36.22 4.47
C LEU A 21 -21.40 -35.81 5.21
N ALA A 22 -21.76 -36.58 6.25
CA ALA A 22 -22.70 -36.11 7.25
C ALA A 22 -21.90 -35.40 8.35
N GLY A 23 -21.54 -34.15 8.14
CA GLY A 23 -20.91 -33.29 9.13
C GLY A 23 -21.90 -32.25 9.63
N CYS A 24 -22.96 -32.66 10.34
CA CYS A 24 -23.69 -31.77 11.23
C CYS A 24 -22.99 -31.76 12.59
N GLY A 25 -21.98 -30.88 12.73
CA GLY A 25 -21.50 -30.50 14.05
C GLY A 25 -22.48 -29.53 14.70
N PRO A 26 -22.67 -29.53 16.02
CA PRO A 26 -23.46 -28.52 16.70
C PRO A 26 -22.84 -27.15 16.43
N SER A 27 -23.68 -26.21 16.03
CA SER A 27 -23.27 -24.79 15.89
C SER A 27 -22.68 -24.33 17.22
N PRO A 28 -21.47 -23.79 17.25
CA PRO A 28 -21.00 -23.11 18.43
C PRO A 28 -21.92 -21.90 18.69
N ASP A 29 -22.27 -21.71 19.96
CA ASP A 29 -23.00 -20.52 20.40
C ASP A 29 -22.39 -19.27 19.84
N PRO A 30 -23.18 -18.28 19.40
CA PRO A 30 -22.64 -17.03 18.89
C PRO A 30 -21.84 -16.35 19.99
N MET A 31 -20.52 -16.36 19.84
CA MET A 31 -19.66 -15.53 20.68
C MET A 31 -20.11 -14.08 20.53
N PRO A 32 -20.16 -13.29 21.61
CA PRO A 32 -20.48 -11.89 21.50
C PRO A 32 -19.49 -11.26 20.52
N VAL A 33 -20.03 -10.84 19.38
CA VAL A 33 -19.27 -10.06 18.39
C VAL A 33 -18.77 -8.82 19.13
N PRO A 34 -17.44 -8.59 19.25
CA PRO A 34 -16.98 -7.31 19.76
C PRO A 34 -17.61 -6.24 18.88
N THR A 35 -18.37 -5.34 19.49
CA THR A 35 -18.93 -4.17 18.84
C THR A 35 -17.80 -3.56 18.02
N ALA A 36 -17.93 -3.56 16.70
CA ALA A 36 -16.96 -2.99 15.80
C ALA A 36 -16.71 -1.55 16.24
N SER A 37 -15.55 -1.34 16.83
CA SER A 37 -15.00 -0.02 17.00
C SER A 37 -15.02 0.63 15.62
N ALA A 38 -15.61 1.80 15.51
CA ALA A 38 -15.87 2.50 14.27
C ALA A 38 -14.67 2.36 13.33
N SER A 39 -14.88 1.70 12.20
CA SER A 39 -13.96 1.83 11.06
C SER A 39 -13.71 3.31 10.83
N PRO A 40 -12.47 3.76 10.72
CA PRO A 40 -12.22 5.11 10.23
C PRO A 40 -12.89 5.19 8.86
N SER A 41 -13.88 6.06 8.74
CA SER A 41 -14.50 6.39 7.47
C SER A 41 -13.38 6.97 6.61
N LEU A 42 -12.93 6.20 5.62
CA LEU A 42 -12.12 6.75 4.55
C LEU A 42 -13.05 7.70 3.78
N THR A 43 -13.11 8.93 4.22
CA THR A 43 -13.74 9.99 3.43
C THR A 43 -12.76 10.26 2.29
N ALA A 44 -12.96 9.57 1.16
CA ALA A 44 -12.44 10.02 -0.11
C ALA A 44 -13.19 11.30 -0.48
N GLY A 45 -12.91 12.39 0.24
CA GLY A 45 -13.29 13.73 -0.16
C GLY A 45 -12.23 14.19 -1.14
N ALA A 46 -12.64 14.59 -2.34
CA ALA A 46 -11.87 15.57 -3.11
C ALA A 46 -11.81 16.82 -2.20
N GLU A 47 -10.81 16.88 -1.36
CA GLU A 47 -10.59 18.00 -0.44
C GLU A 47 -10.20 19.18 -1.31
N GLN A 48 -11.11 20.15 -1.40
CA GLN A 48 -10.82 21.43 -2.05
C GLN A 48 -9.55 21.98 -1.39
N LEU A 49 -8.62 22.41 -2.23
CA LEU A 49 -7.44 23.17 -1.79
C LEU A 49 -7.91 24.24 -0.79
N PRO A 50 -7.31 24.33 0.37
CA PRO A 50 -7.66 25.36 1.33
C PRO A 50 -7.48 26.74 0.70
N ASP A 51 -8.39 27.69 0.97
CA ASP A 51 -8.29 29.09 0.51
C ASP A 51 -6.98 29.79 0.97
N GLN A 52 -6.32 29.21 1.98
CA GLN A 52 -5.01 29.64 2.46
C GLN A 52 -4.01 28.51 2.29
N VAL A 53 -2.81 28.83 1.78
CA VAL A 53 -1.69 27.88 1.72
C VAL A 53 -1.37 27.44 3.15
N PRO A 54 -1.41 26.13 3.43
CA PRO A 54 -1.03 25.61 4.74
C PRO A 54 0.42 25.97 5.09
N GLU A 55 0.75 26.06 6.34
CA GLU A 55 2.09 26.41 6.80
C GLU A 55 2.88 25.16 7.21
N TYR A 56 4.13 25.06 6.74
CA TYR A 56 5.07 24.05 7.20
C TYR A 56 5.54 24.35 8.62
N ARG A 57 5.54 23.33 9.49
CA ARG A 57 5.99 23.42 10.88
C ARG A 57 7.16 22.45 11.11
N PRO A 58 8.41 22.92 11.03
CA PRO A 58 9.60 22.07 11.16
C PRO A 58 9.65 21.26 12.45
N ASP A 59 9.19 21.86 13.56
CA ASP A 59 9.16 21.22 14.87
C ASP A 59 7.77 20.62 15.20
N GLY A 60 6.88 20.59 14.22
CA GLY A 60 5.51 20.09 14.38
C GLY A 60 5.43 18.58 14.26
N THR A 61 4.34 18.01 14.78
CA THR A 61 4.01 16.59 14.64
C THR A 61 3.57 16.26 13.20
N ALA A 62 3.42 14.96 12.89
CA ALA A 62 2.86 14.51 11.62
C ALA A 62 1.46 15.12 11.39
N THR A 63 0.58 15.08 12.40
CA THR A 63 -0.77 15.66 12.31
C THR A 63 -0.74 17.17 12.04
N GLN A 64 0.21 17.90 12.58
CA GLN A 64 0.31 19.36 12.35
C GLN A 64 0.83 19.71 10.95
N ASN A 65 1.53 18.76 10.29
CA ASN A 65 2.08 18.93 8.96
C ASN A 65 1.27 18.21 7.87
N GLU A 66 0.26 17.42 8.23
CA GLU A 66 -0.52 16.60 7.28
C GLU A 66 -1.15 17.46 6.17
N LEU A 67 -1.82 18.54 6.55
CA LEU A 67 -2.48 19.42 5.58
C LEU A 67 -1.47 20.10 4.64
N TYR A 68 -0.31 20.52 5.16
CA TYR A 68 0.75 21.08 4.33
C TYR A 68 1.34 20.03 3.39
N PHE A 69 1.61 18.83 3.88
CA PHE A 69 2.11 17.73 3.06
C PHE A 69 1.13 17.37 1.94
N THR A 70 -0.15 17.25 2.25
CA THR A 70 -1.22 17.01 1.27
C THR A 70 -1.23 18.10 0.20
N TRP A 71 -1.17 19.36 0.60
CA TRP A 71 -1.12 20.49 -0.32
C TRP A 71 0.11 20.42 -1.26
N VAL A 72 1.29 20.08 -0.73
CA VAL A 72 2.51 19.92 -1.53
C VAL A 72 2.32 18.84 -2.61
N LEU A 73 1.74 17.69 -2.25
CA LEU A 73 1.49 16.62 -3.21
C LEU A 73 0.45 17.01 -4.25
N GLN A 74 -0.59 17.75 -3.88
CA GLN A 74 -1.58 18.30 -4.80
C GLN A 74 -0.95 19.25 -5.81
N GLN A 75 -0.08 20.17 -5.36
CA GLN A 75 0.65 21.06 -6.26
C GLN A 75 1.56 20.30 -7.22
N TYR A 76 2.31 19.30 -6.69
CA TYR A 76 3.15 18.44 -7.51
C TYR A 76 2.33 17.76 -8.61
N ARG A 77 1.26 17.06 -8.23
CA ARG A 77 0.40 16.32 -9.16
C ARG A 77 -0.25 17.22 -10.20
N ALA A 78 -0.71 18.41 -9.80
CA ALA A 78 -1.35 19.36 -10.72
C ALA A 78 -0.42 19.78 -11.85
N GLY A 79 0.89 19.83 -11.60
CA GLY A 79 1.90 20.20 -12.62
C GLY A 79 2.52 19.01 -13.36
N ASN A 80 2.50 17.82 -12.78
CA ASN A 80 3.30 16.67 -13.26
C ASN A 80 2.48 15.38 -13.47
N GLY A 81 1.21 15.33 -13.08
CA GLY A 81 0.50 14.06 -12.96
C GLY A 81 1.17 13.15 -11.91
N MET A 82 1.42 11.90 -12.22
CA MET A 82 2.23 11.03 -11.36
C MET A 82 3.71 11.45 -11.35
N GLY A 83 4.24 11.88 -12.50
CA GLY A 83 5.63 12.32 -12.67
C GLY A 83 6.64 11.21 -12.41
N THR A 84 7.76 11.54 -11.76
CA THR A 84 8.85 10.63 -11.39
C THR A 84 9.15 10.68 -9.89
N ALA A 85 9.74 9.61 -9.35
CA ALA A 85 10.14 9.55 -7.95
C ALA A 85 11.11 10.68 -7.58
N ASP A 86 12.11 10.95 -8.42
CA ASP A 86 13.08 12.02 -8.19
C ASP A 86 12.44 13.41 -8.15
N ALA A 87 11.52 13.70 -9.08
CA ALA A 87 10.83 15.00 -9.12
C ALA A 87 9.91 15.18 -7.90
N LEU A 88 9.24 14.10 -7.47
CA LEU A 88 8.40 14.12 -6.27
C LEU A 88 9.23 14.39 -5.01
N VAL A 89 10.38 13.71 -4.87
CA VAL A 89 11.31 13.93 -3.78
C VAL A 89 11.84 15.37 -3.79
N ALA A 90 12.30 15.87 -4.93
CA ALA A 90 12.79 17.24 -5.04
C ALA A 90 11.73 18.26 -4.62
N THR A 91 10.46 17.99 -4.93
CA THR A 91 9.34 18.86 -4.53
C THR A 91 9.14 18.83 -3.01
N VAL A 92 9.13 17.66 -2.38
CA VAL A 92 8.91 17.53 -0.93
C VAL A 92 10.09 18.10 -0.15
N VAL A 93 11.33 17.90 -0.62
CA VAL A 93 12.52 18.55 -0.05
C VAL A 93 12.46 20.07 -0.21
N GLY A 94 12.10 20.56 -1.40
CA GLY A 94 11.91 21.98 -1.67
C GLY A 94 10.82 22.63 -0.81
N ALA A 95 9.85 21.86 -0.36
CA ALA A 95 8.82 22.27 0.59
C ALA A 95 9.31 22.32 2.07
N GLY A 96 10.57 21.91 2.34
CA GLY A 96 11.21 22.02 3.65
C GLY A 96 11.30 20.72 4.43
N PHE A 97 10.78 19.62 3.94
CA PHE A 97 10.92 18.33 4.63
C PHE A 97 12.36 17.80 4.52
N PRO A 98 12.92 17.24 5.63
CA PRO A 98 14.31 16.79 5.65
C PRO A 98 14.51 15.60 4.71
N VAL A 99 15.50 15.66 3.82
CA VAL A 99 15.79 14.59 2.87
C VAL A 99 16.08 13.25 3.56
N GLY A 100 16.78 13.24 4.68
CA GLY A 100 17.11 12.04 5.45
C GLY A 100 15.92 11.37 6.15
N ALA A 101 14.75 12.03 6.18
CA ALA A 101 13.51 11.49 6.72
C ALA A 101 12.59 10.90 5.64
N LEU A 102 12.99 10.96 4.36
CA LEU A 102 12.18 10.58 3.22
C LEU A 102 12.46 9.13 2.78
N GLU A 103 11.40 8.44 2.40
CA GLU A 103 11.45 7.20 1.63
C GLU A 103 10.50 7.33 0.43
N VAL A 104 10.89 6.79 -0.71
CA VAL A 104 10.07 6.81 -1.93
C VAL A 104 10.13 5.46 -2.64
N THR A 105 9.02 5.01 -3.21
CA THR A 105 8.99 3.82 -4.06
C THR A 105 9.47 4.15 -5.47
N PRO A 106 10.05 3.17 -6.20
CA PRO A 106 10.36 3.32 -7.62
C PRO A 106 9.10 3.59 -8.45
N GLU A 107 9.23 4.35 -9.54
CA GLU A 107 8.17 4.51 -10.54
C GLU A 107 8.05 3.33 -11.51
N PHE A 108 8.98 2.37 -11.45
CA PHE A 108 8.94 1.15 -12.24
C PHE A 108 8.93 -0.08 -11.32
N THR A 109 8.16 -1.07 -11.72
CA THR A 109 8.13 -2.38 -11.05
C THR A 109 9.42 -3.15 -11.33
N ALA A 110 9.69 -4.22 -10.55
CA ALA A 110 10.86 -5.09 -10.74
C ALA A 110 10.95 -5.73 -12.15
N ILE A 111 9.85 -5.78 -12.90
CA ILE A 111 9.80 -6.29 -14.27
C ILE A 111 9.80 -5.16 -15.32
N GLY A 112 10.08 -3.92 -14.92
CA GLY A 112 10.22 -2.76 -15.81
C GLY A 112 8.92 -2.17 -16.32
N LEU A 113 7.77 -2.50 -15.73
CA LEU A 113 6.50 -1.83 -16.02
C LEU A 113 6.37 -0.56 -15.18
N GLN A 114 5.78 0.48 -15.76
CA GLN A 114 5.45 1.68 -14.99
C GLN A 114 4.46 1.33 -13.88
N ALA A 115 4.72 1.81 -12.67
CA ALA A 115 3.81 1.66 -11.55
C ALA A 115 2.59 2.57 -11.73
N ASP A 116 1.46 2.18 -11.14
CA ASP A 116 0.23 2.99 -11.21
C ASP A 116 0.29 4.22 -10.29
N SER A 117 1.21 4.20 -9.33
CA SER A 117 1.42 5.29 -8.38
C SER A 117 2.85 5.28 -7.82
N ILE A 118 3.27 6.43 -7.30
CA ILE A 118 4.51 6.58 -6.53
C ILE A 118 4.10 6.87 -5.09
N VAL A 119 4.68 6.13 -4.13
CA VAL A 119 4.47 6.37 -2.70
C VAL A 119 5.69 7.08 -2.13
N ILE A 120 5.46 8.18 -1.43
CA ILE A 120 6.47 8.90 -0.68
C ILE A 120 6.08 8.98 0.79
N SER A 121 7.05 8.90 1.68
CA SER A 121 6.80 9.10 3.10
C SER A 121 7.85 10.01 3.74
N VAL A 122 7.45 10.65 4.82
CA VAL A 122 8.31 11.46 5.69
C VAL A 122 8.16 10.96 7.11
N ASN A 123 9.26 10.59 7.75
CA ASN A 123 9.27 10.31 9.18
C ASN A 123 9.30 11.63 9.96
N VAL A 124 8.23 11.93 10.68
CA VAL A 124 8.08 13.14 11.49
C VAL A 124 7.94 12.72 12.94
N GLN A 125 9.02 12.85 13.71
CA GLN A 125 9.05 12.56 15.17
C GLN A 125 8.54 11.14 15.54
N GLY A 126 8.80 10.13 14.69
CA GLY A 126 8.40 8.75 14.93
C GLY A 126 6.99 8.39 14.42
N GLU A 127 6.36 9.29 13.69
CA GLU A 127 5.16 9.04 12.90
C GLU A 127 5.46 9.24 11.42
N CYS A 128 4.76 8.55 10.56
CA CYS A 128 4.94 8.60 9.12
C CYS A 128 3.81 9.39 8.46
N LEU A 129 4.15 10.50 7.80
CA LEU A 129 3.31 11.06 6.76
C LEU A 129 3.52 10.25 5.49
N ILE A 130 2.49 9.63 4.96
CA ILE A 130 2.56 8.80 3.76
C ILE A 130 1.67 9.44 2.70
N GLY A 131 2.22 9.63 1.51
CA GLY A 131 1.48 10.12 0.36
C GLY A 131 1.63 9.15 -0.80
N GLN A 132 0.53 8.86 -1.48
CA GLN A 132 0.48 8.09 -2.71
C GLN A 132 -0.03 8.97 -3.84
N VAL A 133 0.78 9.14 -4.87
CA VAL A 133 0.47 10.01 -6.03
C VAL A 133 0.16 9.14 -7.23
N PHE A 134 -1.04 9.29 -7.74
CA PHE A 134 -1.52 8.73 -9.01
C PHE A 134 -1.49 9.79 -10.11
N GLY A 135 -1.85 9.42 -11.32
CA GLY A 135 -1.90 10.38 -12.42
C GLY A 135 -2.99 11.44 -12.27
N ASP A 136 -4.08 11.11 -11.60
CA ASP A 136 -5.31 11.92 -11.51
C ASP A 136 -5.71 12.32 -10.08
N HIS A 137 -5.16 11.67 -9.06
CA HIS A 137 -5.44 11.97 -7.66
C HIS A 137 -4.25 11.63 -6.77
N GLU A 138 -4.30 12.03 -5.51
CA GLU A 138 -3.38 11.65 -4.46
C GLU A 138 -4.16 11.23 -3.20
N VAL A 139 -3.51 10.43 -2.37
CA VAL A 139 -4.02 10.03 -1.05
C VAL A 139 -2.94 10.26 -0.03
N THR A 140 -3.30 10.83 1.12
CA THR A 140 -2.38 11.01 2.25
C THR A 140 -2.91 10.33 3.50
N MET A 141 -2.00 9.89 4.36
CA MET A 141 -2.33 9.29 5.64
C MET A 141 -1.20 9.44 6.63
N ILE A 142 -1.53 9.32 7.92
CA ILE A 142 -0.56 9.17 9.00
C ILE A 142 -0.56 7.72 9.47
N ALA A 143 0.63 7.17 9.68
CA ALA A 143 0.81 5.83 10.20
C ALA A 143 1.96 5.80 11.22
N PRO A 144 1.97 4.84 12.16
CA PRO A 144 3.13 4.63 13.01
C PRO A 144 4.33 4.15 12.19
N VAL A 145 5.54 4.48 12.65
CA VAL A 145 6.79 3.93 12.11
C VAL A 145 6.78 2.40 12.29
N LEU A 146 7.20 1.68 11.27
CA LEU A 146 7.33 0.22 11.30
C LEU A 146 8.39 -0.21 12.33
N ALA A 147 8.33 -1.46 12.78
CA ALA A 147 9.33 -2.05 13.68
C ALA A 147 10.76 -2.01 13.11
N THR A 148 10.90 -1.84 11.81
CA THR A 148 12.19 -1.66 11.10
C THR A 148 12.74 -0.24 11.20
N GLY A 149 12.00 0.70 11.77
CA GLY A 149 12.32 2.12 11.78
C GLY A 149 11.97 2.86 10.48
N LYS A 150 11.37 2.17 9.52
CA LYS A 150 10.93 2.70 8.22
C LYS A 150 9.46 3.10 8.23
N CYS A 151 9.07 3.91 7.26
CA CYS A 151 7.68 4.25 6.99
C CYS A 151 7.04 3.36 5.91
N LEU A 152 7.83 2.88 4.96
CA LEU A 152 7.34 2.07 3.84
C LEU A 152 7.84 0.63 3.91
N VAL A 153 7.03 -0.28 3.36
CA VAL A 153 7.36 -1.69 3.20
C VAL A 153 7.81 -1.94 1.75
N GLY A 154 8.81 -2.78 1.58
CA GLY A 154 9.30 -3.18 0.26
C GLY A 154 10.54 -2.41 -0.17
N GLU A 155 10.75 -2.35 -1.49
CA GLU A 155 11.88 -1.65 -2.08
C GLU A 155 11.62 -0.15 -2.06
N THR A 156 12.50 0.58 -1.37
CA THR A 156 12.45 2.04 -1.30
C THR A 156 13.82 2.59 -1.64
N HIS A 157 13.87 3.71 -2.33
CA HIS A 157 15.10 4.46 -2.52
C HIS A 157 15.32 5.37 -1.30
N PHE A 158 16.46 5.17 -0.63
CA PHE A 158 16.97 6.18 0.30
C PHE A 158 17.65 7.27 -0.52
N ILE A 159 17.19 8.48 -0.35
CA ILE A 159 17.79 9.62 -1.02
C ILE A 159 19.07 9.96 -0.28
N GLN A 160 20.19 9.55 -0.87
CA GLN A 160 21.51 9.96 -0.38
C GLN A 160 21.83 11.34 -0.96
N THR A 161 22.15 12.28 -0.11
CA THR A 161 22.74 13.58 -0.47
C THR A 161 24.21 13.45 -0.77
#